data_d6325649be4eb6be6104021eb7b251a6
#
_entry.id   d6325649be4eb6be6104021eb7b251a6
#
_cell.length_a   1.000
_cell.length_b   1.000
_cell.length_c   1.000
_cell.angle_alpha   90.00
_cell.angle_beta   90.00
_cell.angle_gamma   90.00
#
_symmetry.space_group_name_H-M   'P 1'
#
loop_
_entity.id
_entity.type
_entity.pdbx_description
1 polymer ?
#
loop_
_entity_poly.entity_id
_entity_poly.type
_entity_poly.pdbx_seq_one_letter_code
_entity_poly.pdbx_strand_id
1 'polypeptide(L)'
;MTHATQSAQLAMVFPGQGSQSVGMLAELAAAFPAVEETFAEASAVLGYDLWKRVRQGPAELLNQTACTQPAMLTAGVATWRCWQSRSELTPALMAGHSLGEYSALVCAGALEFGAAVRLVAKRGAYMQDAVPEGSGAMAAILGLDDDQIIAICERAAAGDVVSAVNFNSPGQVVIAGDAGAVQRAVELAKQAGAKRALPLPVSVPSHCALMRPAADRFAQDIASVGLQAPRIPVLHNVDVAPHQSPEAIRDALVRQLYNPVRWVETVRAMHTSGVTT
;
A
#
# COMPACT_ATOMS: atom_id res chain seq x y z
N MET A 1 14.39 12.94 36.57
CA MET A 1 13.00 13.08 36.11
C MET A 1 12.99 12.69 34.65
N THR A 2 12.42 11.55 34.37
CA THR A 2 12.55 10.81 33.10
C THR A 2 11.63 11.39 32.03
N HIS A 3 12.21 11.78 30.91
CA HIS A 3 11.47 12.22 29.69
C HIS A 3 10.80 11.02 28.97
N ALA A 4 9.92 10.30 29.65
CA ALA A 4 9.24 9.12 29.10
C ALA A 4 7.88 9.40 28.43
N THR A 5 7.51 10.67 28.18
CA THR A 5 6.15 11.03 27.81
C THR A 5 5.93 11.50 26.36
N GLN A 6 6.96 11.59 25.52
CA GLN A 6 6.80 12.10 24.15
C GLN A 6 6.66 11.03 23.06
N SER A 7 7.07 9.78 23.29
CA SER A 7 7.02 8.74 22.25
C SER A 7 5.63 8.17 21.97
N ALA A 8 4.69 8.30 22.92
CA ALA A 8 3.33 7.75 22.80
C ALA A 8 2.41 8.51 21.81
N GLN A 9 2.85 9.63 21.26
CA GLN A 9 2.03 10.51 20.40
C GLN A 9 2.38 10.46 18.93
N LEU A 10 3.45 9.75 18.54
CA LEU A 10 3.94 9.67 17.16
C LEU A 10 3.53 8.36 16.51
N ALA A 11 2.97 8.42 15.30
CA ALA A 11 2.89 7.28 14.41
C ALA A 11 3.71 7.51 13.14
N MET A 12 4.24 6.44 12.57
CA MET A 12 4.90 6.47 11.26
C MET A 12 4.01 5.80 10.22
N VAL A 13 3.69 6.53 9.15
CA VAL A 13 2.85 6.03 8.08
C VAL A 13 3.61 5.96 6.75
N PHE A 14 3.32 4.96 5.94
CA PHE A 14 4.00 4.71 4.67
C PHE A 14 3.01 4.73 3.51
N PRO A 15 3.31 5.51 2.45
CA PRO A 15 2.42 5.58 1.29
C PRO A 15 2.46 4.29 0.47
N GLY A 16 1.41 4.09 -0.34
CA GLY A 16 1.32 3.02 -1.31
C GLY A 16 1.66 3.43 -2.73
N GLN A 17 1.29 2.58 -3.68
CA GLN A 17 1.38 2.84 -5.11
C GLN A 17 0.55 4.07 -5.49
N GLY A 18 1.08 4.89 -6.41
CA GLY A 18 0.53 6.18 -6.81
C GLY A 18 1.29 7.36 -6.21
N SER A 19 2.17 7.13 -5.24
CA SER A 19 3.01 8.18 -4.62
C SER A 19 4.40 8.28 -5.25
N GLN A 20 4.75 7.38 -6.19
CA GLN A 20 6.04 7.39 -6.88
C GLN A 20 6.11 8.52 -7.91
N SER A 21 7.29 9.07 -8.07
CA SER A 21 7.62 9.98 -9.16
C SER A 21 9.06 9.80 -9.59
N VAL A 22 9.34 10.02 -10.87
CA VAL A 22 10.72 10.07 -11.34
C VAL A 22 11.46 11.22 -10.65
N GLY A 23 12.65 10.92 -10.11
CA GLY A 23 13.43 11.86 -9.32
C GLY A 23 13.08 11.91 -7.83
N MET A 24 12.11 11.12 -7.34
CA MET A 24 11.79 11.06 -5.90
C MET A 24 13.04 10.75 -5.08
N LEU A 25 13.12 11.29 -3.86
CA LEU A 25 14.23 11.16 -2.90
C LEU A 25 15.58 11.75 -3.36
N ALA A 26 15.67 12.46 -4.49
CA ALA A 26 16.95 12.99 -4.97
C ALA A 26 17.60 13.96 -3.97
N GLU A 27 16.82 14.86 -3.36
CA GLU A 27 17.29 15.79 -2.33
C GLU A 27 17.69 15.05 -1.05
N LEU A 28 16.92 14.04 -0.64
CA LEU A 28 17.24 13.24 0.54
C LEU A 28 18.54 12.44 0.32
N ALA A 29 18.75 11.89 -0.88
CA ALA A 29 19.96 11.17 -1.26
C ALA A 29 21.20 12.07 -1.23
N ALA A 30 21.07 13.34 -1.64
CA ALA A 30 22.16 14.31 -1.55
C ALA A 30 22.58 14.61 -0.09
N ALA A 31 21.66 14.48 0.86
CA ALA A 31 21.91 14.72 2.28
C ALA A 31 22.28 13.45 3.08
N PHE A 32 21.84 12.28 2.63
CA PHE A 32 21.97 11.02 3.36
C PHE A 32 22.39 9.87 2.44
N PRO A 33 23.65 9.38 2.57
CA PRO A 33 24.12 8.19 1.82
C PRO A 33 23.25 6.96 1.99
N ALA A 34 22.59 6.81 3.14
CA ALA A 34 21.68 5.70 3.44
C ALA A 34 20.58 5.50 2.39
N VAL A 35 20.21 6.53 1.62
CA VAL A 35 19.23 6.39 0.53
C VAL A 35 19.82 5.53 -0.58
N GLU A 36 20.98 5.91 -1.12
CA GLU A 36 21.62 5.17 -2.22
C GLU A 36 22.05 3.77 -1.77
N GLU A 37 22.54 3.61 -0.53
CA GLU A 37 22.89 2.32 0.06
C GLU A 37 21.66 1.38 0.12
N THR A 38 20.50 1.89 0.55
CA THR A 38 19.26 1.11 0.60
C THR A 38 18.79 0.69 -0.80
N PHE A 39 18.90 1.58 -1.77
CA PHE A 39 18.57 1.25 -3.16
C PHE A 39 19.58 0.29 -3.81
N ALA A 40 20.85 0.35 -3.44
CA ALA A 40 21.86 -0.62 -3.88
C ALA A 40 21.58 -2.02 -3.33
N GLU A 41 21.20 -2.13 -2.04
CA GLU A 41 20.77 -3.38 -1.40
C GLU A 41 19.55 -3.99 -2.15
N ALA A 42 18.52 -3.18 -2.43
CA ALA A 42 17.36 -3.62 -3.19
C ALA A 42 17.71 -4.03 -4.63
N SER A 43 18.59 -3.29 -5.30
CA SER A 43 19.05 -3.57 -6.66
C SER A 43 19.79 -4.90 -6.76
N ALA A 44 20.61 -5.22 -5.76
CA ALA A 44 21.31 -6.49 -5.67
C ALA A 44 20.33 -7.68 -5.57
N VAL A 45 19.22 -7.49 -4.83
CA VAL A 45 18.16 -8.50 -4.69
C VAL A 45 17.36 -8.69 -6.00
N LEU A 46 17.10 -7.58 -6.71
CA LEU A 46 16.26 -7.57 -7.91
C LEU A 46 17.01 -7.93 -9.20
N GLY A 47 18.35 -7.84 -9.20
CA GLY A 47 19.17 -8.08 -10.36
C GLY A 47 19.14 -6.96 -11.41
N TYR A 48 18.66 -5.77 -11.04
CA TYR A 48 18.69 -4.56 -11.87
C TYR A 48 18.82 -3.30 -11.01
N ASP A 49 19.30 -2.21 -11.61
CA ASP A 49 19.48 -0.92 -10.94
C ASP A 49 18.14 -0.22 -10.70
N LEU A 50 17.59 -0.39 -9.49
CA LEU A 50 16.33 0.22 -9.06
C LEU A 50 16.48 1.75 -8.88
N TRP A 51 17.65 2.21 -8.37
CA TRP A 51 17.89 3.62 -8.15
C TRP A 51 17.92 4.41 -9.45
N LYS A 52 18.53 3.86 -10.48
CA LYS A 52 18.51 4.45 -11.82
C LYS A 52 17.08 4.60 -12.35
N ARG A 53 16.23 3.56 -12.18
CA ARG A 53 14.81 3.63 -12.59
C ARG A 53 14.05 4.71 -11.84
N VAL A 54 14.28 4.84 -10.55
CA VAL A 54 13.63 5.87 -9.73
C VAL A 54 14.12 7.26 -10.09
N ARG A 55 15.43 7.47 -10.28
CA ARG A 55 15.99 8.81 -10.58
C ARG A 55 15.74 9.28 -12.01
N GLN A 56 15.81 8.39 -12.96
CA GLN A 56 15.89 8.73 -14.39
C GLN A 56 14.68 8.23 -15.18
N GLY A 57 13.84 7.37 -14.60
CA GLY A 57 12.70 6.76 -15.29
C GLY A 57 13.08 5.73 -16.35
N PRO A 58 12.32 5.58 -17.42
CA PRO A 58 11.14 6.41 -17.76
C PRO A 58 9.95 6.18 -16.80
N ALA A 59 9.02 7.13 -16.77
CA ALA A 59 7.88 7.08 -15.87
C ALA A 59 7.00 5.85 -16.11
N GLU A 60 6.81 5.45 -17.36
CA GLU A 60 6.03 4.29 -17.77
C GLU A 60 6.57 3.00 -17.14
N LEU A 61 7.89 2.86 -17.07
CA LEU A 61 8.52 1.71 -16.44
C LEU A 61 8.39 1.75 -14.91
N LEU A 62 8.57 2.94 -14.30
CA LEU A 62 8.40 3.11 -12.86
C LEU A 62 6.95 2.86 -12.42
N ASN A 63 5.97 3.15 -13.27
CA ASN A 63 4.54 2.98 -13.00
C ASN A 63 4.03 1.55 -13.23
N GLN A 64 4.84 0.64 -13.79
CA GLN A 64 4.50 -0.78 -13.81
C GLN A 64 4.47 -1.33 -12.39
N THR A 65 3.40 -2.00 -12.01
CA THR A 65 3.17 -2.46 -10.63
C THR A 65 4.33 -3.31 -10.10
N ALA A 66 4.93 -4.16 -10.93
CA ALA A 66 6.10 -4.97 -10.58
C ALA A 66 7.37 -4.13 -10.30
N CYS A 67 7.47 -2.91 -10.83
CA CYS A 67 8.57 -1.97 -10.56
C CYS A 67 8.20 -1.00 -9.42
N THR A 68 6.97 -0.48 -9.42
CA THR A 68 6.50 0.46 -8.41
C THR A 68 6.60 -0.11 -7.00
N GLN A 69 6.21 -1.37 -6.81
CA GLN A 69 6.15 -1.95 -5.47
C GLN A 69 7.53 -2.03 -4.80
N PRO A 70 8.58 -2.61 -5.39
CA PRO A 70 9.90 -2.56 -4.79
C PRO A 70 10.47 -1.14 -4.68
N ALA A 71 10.16 -0.22 -5.62
CA ALA A 71 10.61 1.16 -5.54
C ALA A 71 10.02 1.89 -4.33
N MET A 72 8.72 1.75 -4.07
CA MET A 72 8.04 2.38 -2.94
C MET A 72 8.43 1.77 -1.59
N LEU A 73 8.59 0.43 -1.53
CA LEU A 73 9.11 -0.23 -0.34
C LEU A 73 10.50 0.31 0.01
N THR A 74 11.41 0.34 -0.99
CA THR A 74 12.78 0.80 -0.80
C THR A 74 12.82 2.26 -0.39
N ALA A 75 12.00 3.11 -1.01
CA ALA A 75 11.87 4.53 -0.65
C ALA A 75 11.41 4.73 0.81
N GLY A 76 10.40 3.97 1.24
CA GLY A 76 9.91 4.01 2.63
C GLY A 76 10.98 3.59 3.64
N VAL A 77 11.68 2.48 3.37
CA VAL A 77 12.75 1.97 4.24
C VAL A 77 13.95 2.92 4.26
N ALA A 78 14.35 3.49 3.11
CA ALA A 78 15.43 4.47 3.03
C ALA A 78 15.10 5.73 3.86
N THR A 79 13.88 6.26 3.72
CA THR A 79 13.41 7.40 4.51
C THR A 79 13.42 7.09 6.01
N TRP A 80 12.96 5.90 6.41
CA TRP A 80 13.02 5.44 7.79
C TRP A 80 14.46 5.37 8.33
N ARG A 81 15.40 4.80 7.56
CA ARG A 81 16.83 4.75 7.94
C ARG A 81 17.42 6.16 8.13
N CYS A 82 17.07 7.10 7.25
CA CYS A 82 17.48 8.51 7.40
C CYS A 82 16.90 9.13 8.67
N TRP A 83 15.59 8.91 8.94
CA TRP A 83 14.96 9.42 10.14
C TRP A 83 15.59 8.86 11.41
N GLN A 84 15.85 7.56 11.48
CA GLN A 84 16.52 6.91 12.61
C GLN A 84 17.94 7.45 12.87
N SER A 85 18.65 7.89 11.82
CA SER A 85 19.98 8.48 11.97
C SER A 85 19.97 9.87 12.63
N ARG A 86 18.80 10.50 12.77
CA ARG A 86 18.63 11.86 13.28
C ARG A 86 17.67 11.97 14.45
N SER A 87 16.95 10.91 14.77
CA SER A 87 15.93 10.91 15.82
C SER A 87 16.06 9.68 16.71
N GLU A 88 15.99 9.90 18.02
CA GLU A 88 15.90 8.84 19.04
C GLU A 88 14.44 8.47 19.35
N LEU A 89 13.48 9.17 18.76
CA LEU A 89 12.06 8.92 18.99
C LEU A 89 11.67 7.55 18.42
N THR A 90 10.83 6.83 19.13
CA THR A 90 10.23 5.58 18.68
C THR A 90 8.73 5.81 18.46
N PRO A 91 8.19 5.56 17.26
CA PRO A 91 6.75 5.62 17.04
C PRO A 91 6.01 4.63 17.94
N ALA A 92 4.84 5.03 18.42
CA ALA A 92 3.94 4.15 19.17
C ALA A 92 3.25 3.12 18.26
N LEU A 93 2.99 3.52 17.02
CA LEU A 93 2.30 2.72 16.00
C LEU A 93 2.91 2.99 14.63
N MET A 94 2.81 1.99 13.76
CA MET A 94 3.08 2.12 12.34
C MET A 94 1.88 1.63 11.52
N ALA A 95 1.71 2.18 10.32
CA ALA A 95 0.81 1.64 9.30
C ALA A 95 1.31 2.02 7.91
N GLY A 96 0.79 1.31 6.92
CA GLY A 96 1.06 1.65 5.53
C GLY A 96 -0.15 1.41 4.67
N HIS A 97 -0.34 2.23 3.65
CA HIS A 97 -1.42 2.08 2.70
C HIS A 97 -1.06 1.01 1.67
N SER A 98 -1.78 -0.10 1.63
CA SER A 98 -1.54 -1.21 0.68
C SER A 98 -0.07 -1.67 0.72
N LEU A 99 0.72 -1.35 -0.30
CA LEU A 99 2.15 -1.65 -0.34
C LEU A 99 2.92 -1.07 0.86
N GLY A 100 2.53 0.10 1.34
CA GLY A 100 3.16 0.74 2.49
C GLY A 100 3.13 -0.11 3.76
N GLU A 101 2.19 -1.06 3.88
CA GLU A 101 2.13 -2.00 5.00
C GLU A 101 3.39 -2.89 5.08
N TYR A 102 3.97 -3.26 3.93
CA TYR A 102 5.25 -3.99 3.88
C TYR A 102 6.42 -3.11 4.35
N SER A 103 6.41 -1.82 4.00
CA SER A 103 7.39 -0.86 4.51
C SER A 103 7.29 -0.72 6.03
N ALA A 104 6.07 -0.62 6.57
CA ALA A 104 5.83 -0.59 8.02
C ALA A 104 6.35 -1.85 8.70
N LEU A 105 6.09 -3.04 8.15
CA LEU A 105 6.57 -4.32 8.71
C LEU A 105 8.09 -4.45 8.70
N VAL A 106 8.76 -3.98 7.63
CA VAL A 106 10.23 -3.93 7.58
C VAL A 106 10.77 -2.97 8.63
N CYS A 107 10.23 -1.76 8.72
CA CYS A 107 10.66 -0.74 9.68
C CYS A 107 10.39 -1.15 11.13
N ALA A 108 9.31 -1.90 11.38
CA ALA A 108 8.99 -2.49 12.68
C ALA A 108 9.83 -3.73 13.01
N GLY A 109 10.66 -4.22 12.09
CA GLY A 109 11.52 -5.39 12.28
C GLY A 109 10.79 -6.73 12.18
N ALA A 110 9.58 -6.77 11.64
CA ALA A 110 8.81 -8.00 11.45
C ALA A 110 9.19 -8.76 10.18
N LEU A 111 9.77 -8.07 9.19
CA LEU A 111 10.14 -8.62 7.88
C LEU A 111 11.54 -8.12 7.49
N GLU A 112 12.42 -9.04 7.08
CA GLU A 112 13.75 -8.69 6.59
C GLU A 112 13.63 -7.94 5.24
N PHE A 113 14.47 -6.91 5.04
CA PHE A 113 14.32 -5.99 3.90
C PHE A 113 14.51 -6.68 2.53
N GLY A 114 15.57 -7.48 2.36
CA GLY A 114 15.80 -8.17 1.10
C GLY A 114 14.71 -9.22 0.79
N ALA A 115 14.16 -9.88 1.82
CA ALA A 115 13.00 -10.77 1.66
C ALA A 115 11.74 -9.99 1.27
N ALA A 116 11.52 -8.80 1.88
CA ALA A 116 10.42 -7.91 1.52
C ALA A 116 10.51 -7.44 0.07
N VAL A 117 11.71 -7.03 -0.39
CA VAL A 117 11.94 -6.60 -1.79
C VAL A 117 11.55 -7.71 -2.77
N ARG A 118 12.01 -8.95 -2.54
CA ARG A 118 11.63 -10.10 -3.38
C ARG A 118 10.12 -10.35 -3.35
N LEU A 119 9.54 -10.29 -2.16
CA LEU A 119 8.13 -10.60 -1.94
C LEU A 119 7.22 -9.58 -2.65
N VAL A 120 7.50 -8.28 -2.54
CA VAL A 120 6.67 -7.24 -3.18
C VAL A 120 6.88 -7.17 -4.68
N ALA A 121 8.06 -7.53 -5.21
CA ALA A 121 8.27 -7.69 -6.65
C ALA A 121 7.38 -8.80 -7.22
N LYS A 122 7.32 -9.95 -6.55
CA LYS A 122 6.41 -11.05 -6.91
C LYS A 122 4.94 -10.65 -6.76
N ARG A 123 4.58 -9.98 -5.64
CA ARG A 123 3.24 -9.45 -5.42
C ARG A 123 2.80 -8.57 -6.59
N GLY A 124 3.65 -7.63 -7.00
CA GLY A 124 3.37 -6.75 -8.13
C GLY A 124 3.18 -7.49 -9.44
N ALA A 125 4.03 -8.48 -9.73
CA ALA A 125 3.91 -9.34 -10.91
C ALA A 125 2.61 -10.17 -10.89
N TYR A 126 2.29 -10.80 -9.76
CA TYR A 126 1.06 -11.60 -9.64
C TYR A 126 -0.21 -10.77 -9.78
N MET A 127 -0.21 -9.56 -9.22
CA MET A 127 -1.34 -8.65 -9.38
C MET A 127 -1.51 -8.19 -10.83
N GLN A 128 -0.41 -7.96 -11.54
CA GLN A 128 -0.44 -7.57 -12.95
C GLN A 128 -0.91 -8.73 -13.85
N ASP A 129 -0.53 -9.97 -13.52
CA ASP A 129 -0.93 -11.19 -14.23
C ASP A 129 -2.37 -11.64 -13.92
N ALA A 130 -2.97 -11.16 -12.82
CA ALA A 130 -4.26 -11.66 -12.32
C ALA A 130 -5.43 -11.40 -13.25
N VAL A 131 -5.33 -10.36 -14.06
CA VAL A 131 -6.35 -9.99 -15.05
C VAL A 131 -5.69 -9.60 -16.38
N PRO A 132 -6.32 -9.88 -17.52
CA PRO A 132 -5.84 -9.41 -18.81
C PRO A 132 -5.71 -7.89 -18.84
N GLU A 133 -4.72 -7.38 -19.56
CA GLU A 133 -4.54 -5.93 -19.71
C GLU A 133 -5.80 -5.28 -20.29
N GLY A 134 -6.24 -4.18 -19.66
CA GLY A 134 -7.44 -3.44 -20.06
C GLY A 134 -8.77 -4.05 -19.61
N SER A 135 -8.80 -5.26 -19.04
CA SER A 135 -10.05 -5.87 -18.53
C SER A 135 -10.44 -5.36 -17.14
N GLY A 136 -9.47 -4.90 -16.34
CA GLY A 136 -9.70 -4.30 -15.04
C GLY A 136 -9.57 -2.77 -15.06
N ALA A 137 -10.24 -2.10 -14.11
CA ALA A 137 -10.15 -0.66 -13.94
C ALA A 137 -10.28 -0.26 -12.46
N MET A 138 -9.85 0.98 -12.18
CA MET A 138 -10.08 1.66 -10.91
C MET A 138 -10.59 3.08 -11.16
N ALA A 139 -11.40 3.62 -10.24
CA ALA A 139 -11.84 5.00 -10.29
C ALA A 139 -11.93 5.60 -8.89
N ALA A 140 -11.60 6.89 -8.77
CA ALA A 140 -11.79 7.65 -7.54
C ALA A 140 -13.15 8.35 -7.55
N ILE A 141 -13.92 8.14 -6.49
CA ILE A 141 -15.24 8.77 -6.28
C ILE A 141 -15.11 9.73 -5.10
N LEU A 142 -15.50 10.99 -5.31
CA LEU A 142 -15.42 12.06 -4.31
C LEU A 142 -16.80 12.68 -4.07
N GLY A 143 -17.11 12.90 -2.80
CA GLY A 143 -18.27 13.69 -2.39
C GLY A 143 -19.55 12.89 -2.15
N LEU A 144 -19.44 11.55 -2.09
CA LEU A 144 -20.50 10.65 -1.63
C LEU A 144 -20.05 9.94 -0.35
N ASP A 145 -21.01 9.50 0.46
CA ASP A 145 -20.73 8.69 1.64
C ASP A 145 -20.35 7.26 1.26
N ASP A 146 -19.61 6.58 2.13
CA ASP A 146 -19.08 5.23 1.90
C ASP A 146 -20.23 4.24 1.57
N ASP A 147 -21.35 4.26 2.31
CA ASP A 147 -22.50 3.38 2.09
C ASP A 147 -23.16 3.62 0.72
N GLN A 148 -23.22 4.89 0.28
CA GLN A 148 -23.73 5.22 -1.05
C GLN A 148 -22.84 4.62 -2.15
N ILE A 149 -21.52 4.68 -1.97
CA ILE A 149 -20.57 4.13 -2.95
C ILE A 149 -20.63 2.61 -2.97
N ILE A 150 -20.76 1.95 -1.80
CA ILE A 150 -20.96 0.49 -1.72
C ILE A 150 -22.24 0.09 -2.47
N ALA A 151 -23.37 0.74 -2.22
CA ALA A 151 -24.63 0.46 -2.91
C ALA A 151 -24.56 0.71 -4.43
N ILE A 152 -23.79 1.72 -4.86
CA ILE A 152 -23.53 1.98 -6.27
C ILE A 152 -22.74 0.83 -6.89
N CYS A 153 -21.70 0.32 -6.23
CA CYS A 153 -20.94 -0.83 -6.71
C CYS A 153 -21.81 -2.08 -6.84
N GLU A 154 -22.65 -2.38 -5.85
CA GLU A 154 -23.57 -3.51 -5.89
C GLU A 154 -24.53 -3.44 -7.10
N ARG A 155 -25.09 -2.27 -7.35
CA ARG A 155 -25.96 -2.04 -8.52
C ARG A 155 -25.22 -2.12 -9.85
N ALA A 156 -23.98 -1.61 -9.89
CA ALA A 156 -23.15 -1.57 -11.09
C ALA A 156 -22.59 -2.94 -11.47
N ALA A 157 -22.50 -3.87 -10.52
CA ALA A 157 -21.91 -5.19 -10.73
C ALA A 157 -22.60 -5.95 -11.85
N ALA A 158 -23.93 -6.12 -11.79
CA ALA A 158 -24.73 -6.77 -12.84
C ALA A 158 -24.13 -8.12 -13.32
N GLY A 159 -23.53 -8.89 -12.39
CA GLY A 159 -22.87 -10.15 -12.67
C GLY A 159 -21.34 -10.06 -12.80
N ASP A 160 -20.78 -8.87 -12.98
CA ASP A 160 -19.34 -8.60 -12.98
C ASP A 160 -18.85 -8.20 -11.57
N VAL A 161 -17.54 -8.02 -11.42
CA VAL A 161 -16.93 -7.56 -10.18
C VAL A 161 -16.73 -6.05 -10.19
N VAL A 162 -17.27 -5.35 -9.19
CA VAL A 162 -16.86 -3.98 -8.82
C VAL A 162 -17.11 -3.77 -7.33
N SER A 163 -16.16 -3.16 -6.63
CA SER A 163 -16.23 -2.94 -5.19
C SER A 163 -15.57 -1.63 -4.78
N ALA A 164 -15.99 -1.08 -3.63
CA ALA A 164 -15.28 -0.05 -2.93
C ALA A 164 -14.02 -0.69 -2.29
N VAL A 165 -12.83 -0.18 -2.66
CA VAL A 165 -11.56 -0.85 -2.33
C VAL A 165 -10.60 -0.02 -1.52
N ASN A 166 -10.64 1.31 -1.57
CA ASN A 166 -9.82 2.15 -0.71
C ASN A 166 -10.69 3.25 -0.09
N PHE A 167 -10.88 3.17 1.21
CA PHE A 167 -11.56 4.20 2.00
C PHE A 167 -10.51 5.19 2.49
N ASN A 168 -10.13 6.17 1.64
CA ASN A 168 -8.95 7.00 1.81
C ASN A 168 -9.17 8.19 2.76
N SER A 169 -10.32 8.83 2.67
CA SER A 169 -10.77 9.88 3.59
C SER A 169 -12.29 9.97 3.55
N PRO A 170 -12.94 10.60 4.54
CA PRO A 170 -14.39 10.83 4.47
C PRO A 170 -14.78 11.45 3.14
N GLY A 171 -15.67 10.77 2.40
CA GLY A 171 -16.11 11.20 1.08
C GLY A 171 -15.09 11.03 -0.06
N GLN A 172 -14.04 10.24 0.13
CA GLN A 172 -13.08 9.85 -0.92
C GLN A 172 -12.83 8.35 -0.89
N VAL A 173 -13.42 7.64 -1.84
CA VAL A 173 -13.30 6.20 -1.98
C VAL A 173 -12.83 5.85 -3.39
N VAL A 174 -11.95 4.86 -3.49
CA VAL A 174 -11.59 4.25 -4.78
C VAL A 174 -12.41 2.99 -4.95
N ILE A 175 -12.93 2.79 -6.16
CA ILE A 175 -13.61 1.57 -6.61
C ILE A 175 -12.72 0.83 -7.60
N ALA A 176 -12.82 -0.51 -7.62
CA ALA A 176 -12.06 -1.36 -8.54
C ALA A 176 -12.87 -2.59 -8.95
N GLY A 177 -12.59 -3.11 -10.13
CA GLY A 177 -13.23 -4.29 -10.67
C GLY A 177 -13.07 -4.43 -12.17
N ASP A 178 -13.99 -5.14 -12.81
CA ASP A 178 -14.08 -5.24 -14.26
C ASP A 178 -14.32 -3.87 -14.89
N ALA A 179 -13.61 -3.55 -15.96
CA ALA A 179 -13.64 -2.22 -16.58
C ALA A 179 -15.04 -1.73 -16.91
N GLY A 180 -15.89 -2.61 -17.45
CA GLY A 180 -17.29 -2.29 -17.75
C GLY A 180 -18.13 -1.98 -16.51
N ALA A 181 -17.94 -2.73 -15.42
CA ALA A 181 -18.64 -2.51 -14.17
C ALA A 181 -18.17 -1.22 -13.46
N VAL A 182 -16.87 -0.94 -13.47
CA VAL A 182 -16.31 0.32 -12.97
C VAL A 182 -16.88 1.52 -13.75
N GLN A 183 -16.97 1.41 -15.08
CA GLN A 183 -17.56 2.47 -15.91
C GLN A 183 -19.04 2.70 -15.54
N ARG A 184 -19.84 1.64 -15.36
CA ARG A 184 -21.25 1.76 -14.89
C ARG A 184 -21.31 2.42 -13.51
N ALA A 185 -20.44 2.04 -12.58
CA ALA A 185 -20.37 2.62 -11.25
C ALA A 185 -20.02 4.11 -11.28
N VAL A 186 -19.08 4.53 -12.14
CA VAL A 186 -18.74 5.94 -12.36
C VAL A 186 -19.96 6.75 -12.82
N GLU A 187 -20.73 6.23 -13.77
CA GLU A 187 -21.92 6.93 -14.26
C GLU A 187 -23.03 7.00 -13.18
N LEU A 188 -23.25 5.91 -12.43
CA LEU A 188 -24.19 5.93 -11.31
C LEU A 188 -23.75 6.89 -10.20
N ALA A 189 -22.46 6.98 -9.90
CA ALA A 189 -21.94 7.92 -8.92
C ALA A 189 -22.16 9.38 -9.34
N LYS A 190 -21.96 9.73 -10.62
CA LYS A 190 -22.28 11.06 -11.15
C LYS A 190 -23.77 11.38 -11.01
N GLN A 191 -24.66 10.43 -11.34
CA GLN A 191 -26.10 10.58 -11.19
C GLN A 191 -26.53 10.76 -9.74
N ALA A 192 -25.80 10.13 -8.79
CA ALA A 192 -26.03 10.26 -7.36
C ALA A 192 -25.46 11.56 -6.75
N GLY A 193 -24.83 12.42 -7.56
CA GLY A 193 -24.31 13.72 -7.12
C GLY A 193 -22.86 13.70 -6.65
N ALA A 194 -22.05 12.72 -7.05
CA ALA A 194 -20.62 12.73 -6.78
C ALA A 194 -19.97 14.02 -7.33
N LYS A 195 -19.18 14.69 -6.51
CA LYS A 195 -18.41 15.89 -6.92
C LYS A 195 -17.42 15.57 -8.03
N ARG A 196 -16.82 14.39 -7.97
CA ARG A 196 -15.93 13.84 -8.99
C ARG A 196 -16.05 12.32 -9.02
N ALA A 197 -15.99 11.74 -10.22
CA ALA A 197 -15.87 10.31 -10.47
C ALA A 197 -14.89 10.15 -11.63
N LEU A 198 -13.62 9.83 -11.31
CA LEU A 198 -12.48 9.91 -12.22
C LEU A 198 -11.82 8.54 -12.36
N PRO A 199 -11.74 7.98 -13.57
CA PRO A 199 -10.88 6.82 -13.83
C PRO A 199 -9.43 7.11 -13.42
N LEU A 200 -8.78 6.12 -12.83
CA LEU A 200 -7.36 6.18 -12.47
C LEU A 200 -6.52 5.57 -13.60
N PRO A 201 -5.31 6.10 -13.87
CA PRO A 201 -4.42 5.59 -14.92
C PRO A 201 -3.69 4.32 -14.44
N VAL A 202 -4.44 3.32 -13.99
CA VAL A 202 -3.94 2.02 -13.51
C VAL A 202 -4.76 0.91 -14.13
N SER A 203 -4.09 -0.17 -14.55
CA SER A 203 -4.72 -1.32 -15.19
C SER A 203 -5.01 -2.49 -14.25
N VAL A 204 -4.47 -2.45 -13.02
CA VAL A 204 -4.65 -3.54 -12.04
C VAL A 204 -5.75 -3.16 -11.07
N PRO A 205 -6.89 -3.89 -11.05
CA PRO A 205 -8.01 -3.64 -10.14
C PRO A 205 -7.69 -4.18 -8.74
N SER A 206 -6.85 -3.47 -7.99
CA SER A 206 -6.35 -3.89 -6.68
C SER A 206 -7.46 -3.95 -5.63
N HIS A 207 -7.29 -4.83 -4.64
CA HIS A 207 -8.13 -4.92 -3.45
C HIS A 207 -9.58 -5.37 -3.66
N CYS A 208 -9.90 -5.99 -4.81
CA CYS A 208 -11.20 -6.61 -5.10
C CYS A 208 -11.05 -8.11 -5.39
N ALA A 209 -12.18 -8.79 -5.59
CA ALA A 209 -12.23 -10.24 -5.79
C ALA A 209 -11.38 -10.73 -6.99
N LEU A 210 -11.14 -9.90 -8.00
CA LEU A 210 -10.28 -10.22 -9.16
C LEU A 210 -8.82 -10.49 -8.77
N MET A 211 -8.39 -10.08 -7.57
CA MET A 211 -7.03 -10.32 -7.07
C MET A 211 -6.88 -11.68 -6.35
N ARG A 212 -7.92 -12.51 -6.22
CA ARG A 212 -7.81 -13.82 -5.57
C ARG A 212 -6.76 -14.74 -6.21
N PRO A 213 -6.64 -14.85 -7.55
CA PRO A 213 -5.58 -15.67 -8.15
C PRO A 213 -4.16 -15.17 -7.81
N ALA A 214 -3.97 -13.85 -7.69
CA ALA A 214 -2.71 -13.29 -7.22
C ALA A 214 -2.45 -13.63 -5.75
N ALA A 215 -3.48 -13.56 -4.90
CA ALA A 215 -3.38 -13.89 -3.48
C ALA A 215 -3.03 -15.37 -3.25
N ASP A 216 -3.59 -16.28 -4.04
CA ASP A 216 -3.29 -17.72 -3.94
C ASP A 216 -1.82 -18.03 -4.28
N ARG A 217 -1.27 -17.39 -5.32
CA ARG A 217 0.16 -17.48 -5.66
C ARG A 217 1.03 -16.84 -4.58
N PHE A 218 0.63 -15.66 -4.11
CA PHE A 218 1.33 -14.93 -3.06
C PHE A 218 1.37 -15.69 -1.73
N ALA A 219 0.29 -16.39 -1.37
CA ALA A 219 0.21 -17.21 -0.17
C ALA A 219 1.29 -18.31 -0.16
N GLN A 220 1.61 -18.90 -1.30
CA GLN A 220 2.66 -19.92 -1.42
C GLN A 220 4.05 -19.32 -1.17
N ASP A 221 4.32 -18.13 -1.69
CA ASP A 221 5.61 -17.48 -1.51
C ASP A 221 5.82 -16.98 -0.08
N ILE A 222 4.82 -16.30 0.50
CA ILE A 222 4.93 -15.74 1.84
C ILE A 222 5.00 -16.83 2.93
N ALA A 223 4.53 -18.04 2.65
CA ALA A 223 4.62 -19.18 3.58
C ALA A 223 6.07 -19.51 3.95
N SER A 224 7.01 -19.31 3.03
CA SER A 224 8.45 -19.57 3.23
C SER A 224 9.22 -18.36 3.77
N VAL A 225 8.59 -17.18 3.88
CA VAL A 225 9.23 -15.96 4.37
C VAL A 225 9.31 -15.97 5.90
N GLY A 226 10.50 -15.70 6.42
CA GLY A 226 10.73 -15.54 7.86
C GLY A 226 10.09 -14.24 8.35
N LEU A 227 8.94 -14.35 8.99
CA LEU A 227 8.28 -13.26 9.70
C LEU A 227 8.54 -13.38 11.20
N GLN A 228 8.57 -12.24 11.89
CA GLN A 228 8.73 -12.14 13.34
C GLN A 228 7.67 -11.22 13.93
N ALA A 229 7.51 -11.23 15.25
CA ALA A 229 6.71 -10.23 15.95
C ALA A 229 7.28 -8.83 15.72
N PRO A 230 6.47 -7.84 15.30
CA PRO A 230 6.93 -6.47 15.12
C PRO A 230 7.33 -5.84 16.46
N ARG A 231 8.45 -5.12 16.49
CA ARG A 231 8.91 -4.36 17.65
C ARG A 231 8.06 -3.12 17.92
N ILE A 232 7.46 -2.57 16.89
CA ILE A 232 6.49 -1.47 16.92
C ILE A 232 5.21 -2.01 16.34
N PRO A 233 4.05 -1.87 17.02
CA PRO A 233 2.78 -2.37 16.50
C PRO A 233 2.48 -1.81 15.11
N VAL A 234 2.09 -2.68 14.17
CA VAL A 234 1.70 -2.31 12.80
C VAL A 234 0.21 -2.59 12.63
N LEU A 235 -0.58 -1.57 12.28
CA LEU A 235 -1.99 -1.73 11.95
C LEU A 235 -2.13 -2.27 10.53
N HIS A 236 -2.83 -3.40 10.39
CA HIS A 236 -3.07 -4.04 9.11
C HIS A 236 -4.29 -3.45 8.40
N ASN A 237 -4.24 -3.36 7.06
CA ASN A 237 -5.29 -2.69 6.27
C ASN A 237 -6.65 -3.41 6.31
N VAL A 238 -6.64 -4.74 6.43
CA VAL A 238 -7.86 -5.55 6.25
C VAL A 238 -8.76 -5.58 7.50
N ASP A 239 -8.20 -5.44 8.69
CA ASP A 239 -8.93 -5.57 9.97
C ASP A 239 -8.66 -4.45 10.97
N VAL A 240 -7.75 -3.51 10.61
CA VAL A 240 -7.39 -2.33 11.43
C VAL A 240 -6.87 -2.74 12.81
N ALA A 241 -6.20 -3.87 12.90
CA ALA A 241 -5.68 -4.45 14.13
C ALA A 241 -4.17 -4.72 14.02
N PRO A 242 -3.42 -4.62 15.13
CA PRO A 242 -2.04 -5.06 15.16
C PRO A 242 -1.98 -6.57 15.39
N HIS A 243 -1.07 -7.24 14.67
CA HIS A 243 -0.80 -8.67 14.86
C HIS A 243 0.62 -8.91 15.37
N GLN A 244 0.76 -9.87 16.29
CA GLN A 244 2.04 -10.25 16.88
C GLN A 244 2.54 -11.60 16.37
N SER A 245 1.66 -12.49 15.91
CA SER A 245 2.11 -13.78 15.40
C SER A 245 2.42 -13.72 13.90
N PRO A 246 3.48 -14.40 13.45
CA PRO A 246 3.82 -14.52 12.03
C PRO A 246 2.66 -15.05 11.17
N GLU A 247 1.86 -15.95 11.70
CA GLU A 247 0.71 -16.56 11.01
C GLU A 247 -0.38 -15.53 10.76
N ALA A 248 -0.73 -14.71 11.77
CA ALA A 248 -1.73 -13.66 11.65
C ALA A 248 -1.28 -12.57 10.68
N ILE A 249 0.01 -12.21 10.71
CA ILE A 249 0.60 -11.24 9.76
C ILE A 249 0.52 -11.80 8.33
N ARG A 250 0.88 -13.07 8.11
CA ARG A 250 0.76 -13.72 6.80
C ARG A 250 -0.67 -13.70 6.27
N ASP A 251 -1.61 -14.11 7.10
CA ASP A 251 -3.02 -14.13 6.74
C ASP A 251 -3.52 -12.73 6.37
N ALA A 252 -3.22 -11.71 7.18
CA ALA A 252 -3.58 -10.33 6.90
C ALA A 252 -3.00 -9.84 5.56
N LEU A 253 -1.72 -10.11 5.26
CA LEU A 253 -1.07 -9.72 4.01
C LEU A 253 -1.65 -10.44 2.78
N VAL A 254 -2.04 -11.70 2.90
CA VAL A 254 -2.72 -12.45 1.82
C VAL A 254 -4.12 -11.88 1.59
N ARG A 255 -4.91 -11.70 2.66
CA ARG A 255 -6.26 -11.13 2.58
C ARG A 255 -6.25 -9.69 2.04
N GLN A 256 -5.19 -8.92 2.28
CA GLN A 256 -5.04 -7.55 1.81
C GLN A 256 -5.15 -7.42 0.28
N LEU A 257 -4.71 -8.43 -0.50
CA LEU A 257 -4.72 -8.33 -1.97
C LEU A 257 -6.13 -8.19 -2.54
N TYR A 258 -7.13 -8.81 -1.89
CA TYR A 258 -8.50 -8.88 -2.40
C TYR A 258 -9.56 -8.31 -1.43
N ASN A 259 -9.12 -7.60 -0.39
CA ASN A 259 -10.00 -6.89 0.55
C ASN A 259 -9.65 -5.39 0.60
N PRO A 260 -10.61 -4.55 1.03
CA PRO A 260 -10.42 -3.11 1.08
C PRO A 260 -9.29 -2.66 2.00
N VAL A 261 -8.65 -1.55 1.62
CA VAL A 261 -7.79 -0.74 2.49
C VAL A 261 -8.69 0.19 3.30
N ARG A 262 -8.80 -0.07 4.60
CA ARG A 262 -9.64 0.67 5.55
C ARG A 262 -8.87 1.84 6.16
N TRP A 263 -8.39 2.76 5.31
CA TRP A 263 -7.45 3.80 5.73
C TRP A 263 -8.06 4.82 6.70
N VAL A 264 -9.31 5.23 6.47
CA VAL A 264 -10.04 6.12 7.42
C VAL A 264 -10.10 5.51 8.81
N GLU A 265 -10.42 4.23 8.89
CA GLU A 265 -10.50 3.52 10.17
C GLU A 265 -9.11 3.35 10.80
N THR A 266 -8.08 3.10 9.99
CA THR A 266 -6.69 3.03 10.45
C THR A 266 -6.26 4.35 11.10
N VAL A 267 -6.53 5.49 10.46
CA VAL A 267 -6.20 6.81 11.03
C VAL A 267 -7.02 7.10 12.30
N ARG A 268 -8.30 6.73 12.33
CA ARG A 268 -9.14 6.86 13.53
C ARG A 268 -8.64 6.00 14.68
N ALA A 269 -8.21 4.77 14.41
CA ALA A 269 -7.64 3.87 15.41
C ALA A 269 -6.34 4.43 15.99
N MET A 270 -5.46 5.02 15.16
CA MET A 270 -4.28 5.74 15.64
C MET A 270 -4.64 6.88 16.57
N HIS A 271 -5.57 7.74 16.17
CA HIS A 271 -6.03 8.86 17.00
C HIS A 271 -6.61 8.36 18.34
N THR A 272 -7.45 7.33 18.32
CA THR A 272 -8.04 6.73 19.54
C THR A 272 -6.96 6.14 20.45
N SER A 273 -5.83 5.69 19.90
CA SER A 273 -4.68 5.19 20.65
C SER A 273 -3.79 6.32 21.21
N GLY A 274 -4.17 7.57 21.05
CA GLY A 274 -3.45 8.74 21.59
C GLY A 274 -2.38 9.31 20.65
N VAL A 275 -2.36 8.89 19.38
CA VAL A 275 -1.46 9.48 18.37
C VAL A 275 -1.96 10.88 18.00
N THR A 276 -1.03 11.84 18.01
CA THR A 276 -1.30 13.25 17.65
C THR A 276 -0.42 13.75 16.51
N THR A 277 0.63 13.01 16.16
CA THR A 277 1.60 13.36 15.11
C THR A 277 1.97 12.14 14.29
#